data_b62bb7b7c795cb83668f510fc408d730
#
_entry.id   b62bb7b7c795cb83668f510fc408d730
#
_cell.length_a   1.000
_cell.length_b   1.000
_cell.length_c   1.000
_cell.angle_alpha   90.00
_cell.angle_beta   90.00
_cell.angle_gamma   90.00
#
_symmetry.space_group_name_H-M   'P 1'
#
loop_
_entity.id
_entity.type
_entity.pdbx_description
1 polymer ?
#
loop_
_entity_poly.entity_id
_entity_poly.type
_entity_poly.pdbx_seq_one_letter_code
_entity_poly.pdbx_strand_id
1 'polypeptide(L)'
;DATNLKSAFPTQTNSEAEFAAYYPFHKYQFNILQKFLFSSNALVATQIAARGMIITAFDVLRKQMKDTELFNFTPGHAICTEAQTAPPVALANKYDTAKQILANIKTTVKGDLLLQTIHLLADSEVVYATVENITKSYISDISSYYDVKPEIEKALEILVDAKVLLVSNHHYKITSDLEGKLLEEMKDFPVELFTKKRELTNLLKDYKLFHSVASYSEGSDTFKFSVLSDQGDDLAPQGSPDLRLNVYSLFNIGDVRQDHIDQIKMSTQAKKDEATLIPENSAFDEIDKLITEVKRYQYMEDKYSNEADPNKRQIIREFRIIREEKAKHLRRKIEAAYNDATLIYLFNEQL
;
A
#
# COMPACT_ATOMS: atom_id res chain seq x y z
N ASP A 1 7.17 8.47 23.76
CA ASP A 1 6.62 7.89 22.51
C ASP A 1 7.68 7.49 21.48
N ALA A 2 8.82 8.22 21.39
CA ALA A 2 9.89 7.88 20.45
C ALA A 2 10.56 6.53 20.75
N THR A 3 10.52 6.08 21.99
CA THR A 3 11.13 4.82 22.45
C THR A 3 10.19 3.62 22.35
N ASN A 4 8.95 3.81 21.90
CA ASN A 4 7.94 2.76 21.89
C ASN A 4 7.49 2.46 20.47
N LEU A 5 7.46 1.16 20.11
CA LEU A 5 6.93 0.69 18.85
C LEU A 5 5.47 0.28 19.00
N LYS A 6 4.67 0.45 17.94
CA LYS A 6 3.33 -0.14 17.85
C LYS A 6 3.47 -1.65 17.70
N SER A 7 2.93 -2.37 18.66
CA SER A 7 3.06 -3.83 18.75
C SER A 7 1.82 -4.44 19.41
N ALA A 8 1.57 -5.70 19.10
CA ALA A 8 0.61 -6.54 19.83
C ALA A 8 1.12 -6.91 21.25
N PHE A 9 2.42 -6.73 21.50
CA PHE A 9 3.07 -7.00 22.78
C PHE A 9 3.52 -5.69 23.45
N PRO A 10 3.55 -5.59 24.79
CA PRO A 10 4.03 -4.39 25.45
C PRO A 10 5.53 -4.18 25.19
N THR A 11 5.84 -3.13 24.42
CA THR A 11 7.22 -2.72 24.10
C THR A 11 7.62 -1.45 24.86
N GLN A 12 6.79 -1.00 25.80
CA GLN A 12 6.94 0.29 26.45
C GLN A 12 8.03 0.28 27.53
N THR A 13 8.77 1.37 27.60
CA THR A 13 9.66 1.70 28.72
C THR A 13 8.87 2.51 29.74
N ASN A 14 8.78 2.01 30.98
CA ASN A 14 7.84 2.54 31.98
C ASN A 14 8.47 3.53 32.95
N SER A 15 9.81 3.67 32.99
CA SER A 15 10.50 4.59 33.89
C SER A 15 11.84 5.06 33.33
N GLU A 16 12.34 6.18 33.85
CA GLU A 16 13.67 6.71 33.54
C GLU A 16 14.80 5.73 33.96
N ALA A 17 14.64 5.05 35.09
CA ALA A 17 15.60 4.06 35.56
C ALA A 17 15.66 2.86 34.60
N GLU A 18 14.52 2.41 34.10
CA GLU A 18 14.46 1.34 33.09
C GLU A 18 15.10 1.80 31.77
N PHE A 19 14.83 3.03 31.34
CA PHE A 19 15.45 3.62 30.17
C PHE A 19 16.98 3.66 30.30
N ALA A 20 17.49 4.19 31.40
CA ALA A 20 18.93 4.28 31.66
C ALA A 20 19.63 2.91 31.72
N ALA A 21 18.93 1.88 32.22
CA ALA A 21 19.47 0.53 32.30
C ALA A 21 19.68 -0.15 30.94
N TYR A 22 18.91 0.23 29.92
CA TYR A 22 19.00 -0.36 28.58
C TYR A 22 19.83 0.48 27.61
N TYR A 23 20.10 1.74 27.92
CA TYR A 23 20.84 2.63 27.01
C TYR A 23 22.21 2.04 26.60
N PRO A 24 22.62 2.13 25.30
CA PRO A 24 22.01 2.82 24.17
C PRO A 24 20.96 1.99 23.40
N PHE A 25 20.51 0.88 23.96
CA PHE A 25 19.43 0.10 23.41
C PHE A 25 18.07 0.61 23.90
N HIS A 26 17.02 0.28 23.18
CA HIS A 26 15.66 0.32 23.67
C HIS A 26 15.29 -1.04 24.27
N LYS A 27 14.51 -1.08 25.33
CA LYS A 27 14.07 -2.32 25.98
C LYS A 27 13.45 -3.31 25.00
N TYR A 28 12.60 -2.83 24.08
CA TYR A 28 11.94 -3.68 23.09
C TYR A 28 12.91 -4.39 22.14
N GLN A 29 14.10 -3.85 21.92
CA GLN A 29 15.09 -4.43 21.01
C GLN A 29 15.61 -5.79 21.52
N PHE A 30 15.65 -6.02 22.81
CA PHE A 30 16.00 -7.31 23.35
C PHE A 30 14.93 -8.37 23.10
N ASN A 31 13.64 -7.99 23.14
CA ASN A 31 12.54 -8.88 22.78
C ASN A 31 12.57 -9.23 21.28
N ILE A 32 12.82 -8.23 20.44
CA ILE A 32 12.98 -8.41 18.99
C ILE A 32 14.19 -9.31 18.71
N LEU A 33 15.35 -9.00 19.28
CA LEU A 33 16.57 -9.78 19.08
C LEU A 33 16.41 -11.23 19.53
N GLN A 34 15.77 -11.47 20.68
CA GLN A 34 15.49 -12.83 21.14
C GLN A 34 14.69 -13.62 20.10
N LYS A 35 13.58 -13.06 19.63
CA LYS A 35 12.72 -13.72 18.64
C LYS A 35 13.41 -13.88 17.30
N PHE A 36 14.11 -12.86 16.82
CA PHE A 36 14.89 -12.89 15.59
C PHE A 36 15.94 -14.00 15.59
N LEU A 37 16.68 -14.18 16.69
CA LEU A 37 17.66 -15.27 16.82
C LEU A 37 17.02 -16.66 16.83
N PHE A 38 15.77 -16.77 17.32
CA PHE A 38 15.03 -18.03 17.26
C PHE A 38 14.48 -18.31 15.85
N SER A 39 13.99 -17.32 15.13
CA SER A 39 13.40 -17.49 13.80
C SER A 39 14.45 -17.71 12.71
N SER A 40 15.55 -16.96 12.76
CA SER A 40 16.59 -17.00 11.71
C SER A 40 17.55 -18.19 11.81
N ASN A 41 17.65 -18.82 12.97
CA ASN A 41 18.59 -19.92 13.20
C ASN A 41 17.88 -21.09 13.85
N ALA A 42 17.05 -21.84 13.38
CA ALA A 42 16.48 -23.11 13.88
C ALA A 42 17.15 -23.73 15.16
N LEU A 43 17.69 -22.91 16.07
CA LEU A 43 18.45 -23.28 17.25
C LEU A 43 17.50 -23.50 18.44
N VAL A 44 17.28 -24.76 18.74
CA VAL A 44 16.30 -25.34 19.64
C VAL A 44 16.58 -25.10 21.14
N ALA A 45 17.62 -24.35 21.55
CA ALA A 45 17.96 -24.25 22.95
C ALA A 45 17.96 -22.83 23.51
N THR A 46 17.13 -22.60 24.53
CA THR A 46 17.04 -21.34 25.31
C THR A 46 18.39 -20.79 25.79
N GLN A 47 19.34 -21.64 26.11
CA GLN A 47 20.69 -21.24 26.50
C GLN A 47 21.52 -20.65 25.37
N ILE A 48 21.34 -21.13 24.14
CA ILE A 48 22.05 -20.65 22.96
C ILE A 48 21.53 -19.27 22.55
N ALA A 49 20.23 -19.03 22.66
CA ALA A 49 19.65 -17.73 22.37
C ALA A 49 20.09 -16.66 23.39
N ALA A 50 20.13 -16.98 24.70
CA ALA A 50 20.61 -16.05 25.71
C ALA A 50 22.10 -15.67 25.49
N ARG A 51 22.95 -16.65 25.16
CA ARG A 51 24.35 -16.41 24.80
C ARG A 51 24.46 -15.58 23.50
N GLY A 52 23.65 -15.89 22.51
CA GLY A 52 23.58 -15.15 21.24
C GLY A 52 23.20 -13.70 21.47
N MET A 53 22.22 -13.42 22.31
CA MET A 53 21.82 -12.04 22.66
C MET A 53 22.96 -11.26 23.32
N ILE A 54 23.67 -11.87 24.28
CA ILE A 54 24.80 -11.22 24.94
C ILE A 54 25.93 -10.91 23.97
N ILE A 55 26.28 -11.88 23.11
CA ILE A 55 27.32 -11.69 22.08
C ILE A 55 26.92 -10.61 21.10
N THR A 56 25.70 -10.65 20.57
CA THR A 56 25.19 -9.63 19.63
C THR A 56 25.19 -8.25 20.27
N ALA A 57 24.67 -8.10 21.50
CA ALA A 57 24.66 -6.82 22.19
C ALA A 57 26.10 -6.28 22.40
N PHE A 58 27.03 -7.16 22.80
CA PHE A 58 28.43 -6.78 22.96
C PHE A 58 29.08 -6.35 21.64
N ASP A 59 28.83 -7.11 20.56
CA ASP A 59 29.38 -6.79 19.24
C ASP A 59 28.79 -5.50 18.67
N VAL A 60 27.50 -5.25 18.86
CA VAL A 60 26.86 -3.97 18.50
C VAL A 60 27.54 -2.80 19.24
N LEU A 61 27.71 -2.89 20.56
CA LEU A 61 28.38 -1.85 21.34
C LEU A 61 29.80 -1.61 20.86
N ARG A 62 30.56 -2.68 20.61
CA ARG A 62 31.98 -2.60 20.24
C ARG A 62 32.22 -2.13 18.82
N LYS A 63 31.39 -2.58 17.86
CA LYS A 63 31.62 -2.37 16.42
C LYS A 63 30.77 -1.25 15.83
N GLN A 64 29.54 -1.07 16.32
CA GLN A 64 28.59 -0.16 15.72
C GLN A 64 28.40 1.14 16.52
N MET A 65 28.50 1.06 17.87
CA MET A 65 28.19 2.19 18.74
C MET A 65 29.43 2.83 19.39
N LYS A 66 30.62 2.27 19.23
CA LYS A 66 31.85 2.70 19.92
C LYS A 66 32.19 4.18 19.72
N ASP A 67 32.01 4.68 18.49
CA ASP A 67 32.39 6.02 18.09
C ASP A 67 31.16 6.93 17.87
N THR A 68 29.98 6.55 18.37
CA THR A 68 28.77 7.35 18.28
C THR A 68 28.70 8.40 19.39
N GLU A 69 28.06 9.53 19.10
CA GLU A 69 27.83 10.58 20.08
C GLU A 69 26.85 10.14 21.19
N LEU A 70 26.98 10.80 22.35
CA LEU A 70 26.05 10.60 23.46
C LEU A 70 24.61 10.96 22.99
N PHE A 71 23.62 10.26 23.51
CA PHE A 71 22.19 10.36 23.16
C PHE A 71 21.80 9.71 21.81
N ASN A 72 22.71 9.13 21.06
CA ASN A 72 22.35 8.24 19.97
C ASN A 72 21.94 6.87 20.49
N PHE A 73 20.95 6.28 19.83
CA PHE A 73 20.42 4.95 20.12
C PHE A 73 20.88 3.92 19.11
N THR A 74 20.85 2.68 19.51
CA THR A 74 21.17 1.56 18.61
C THR A 74 20.09 1.40 17.53
N PRO A 75 20.42 1.60 16.25
CA PRO A 75 19.46 1.38 15.18
C PRO A 75 19.26 -0.12 14.92
N GLY A 76 18.07 -0.50 14.40
CA GLY A 76 17.72 -1.89 14.15
C GLY A 76 18.65 -2.59 13.17
N HIS A 77 19.12 -1.89 12.15
CA HIS A 77 20.07 -2.46 11.19
C HIS A 77 21.41 -2.87 11.83
N ALA A 78 21.88 -2.14 12.84
CA ALA A 78 23.10 -2.50 13.56
C ALA A 78 22.93 -3.83 14.34
N ILE A 79 21.74 -4.01 14.94
CA ILE A 79 21.39 -5.28 15.60
C ILE A 79 21.30 -6.41 14.57
N CYS A 80 20.62 -6.19 13.44
CA CYS A 80 20.49 -7.18 12.38
C CYS A 80 21.85 -7.62 11.85
N THR A 81 22.75 -6.68 11.59
CA THR A 81 24.12 -6.95 11.09
C THR A 81 24.90 -7.86 12.04
N GLU A 82 24.88 -7.59 13.33
CA GLU A 82 25.64 -8.38 14.29
C GLU A 82 24.95 -9.69 14.68
N ALA A 83 23.62 -9.74 14.61
CA ALA A 83 22.84 -10.97 14.84
C ALA A 83 22.95 -11.96 13.66
N GLN A 84 23.11 -11.45 12.43
CA GLN A 84 23.17 -12.26 11.21
C GLN A 84 24.44 -11.96 10.41
N THR A 85 25.55 -12.50 10.82
CA THR A 85 26.87 -12.25 10.20
C THR A 85 27.01 -12.86 8.80
N ALA A 86 26.21 -13.84 8.45
CA ALA A 86 26.20 -14.48 7.12
C ALA A 86 24.75 -14.70 6.64
N PRO A 87 24.09 -13.66 6.08
CA PRO A 87 22.76 -13.83 5.54
C PRO A 87 22.77 -14.81 4.35
N PRO A 88 21.67 -15.53 4.09
CA PRO A 88 21.52 -16.31 2.87
C PRO A 88 21.80 -15.47 1.62
N VAL A 89 22.40 -16.07 0.60
CA VAL A 89 22.81 -15.38 -0.64
C VAL A 89 21.66 -14.60 -1.27
N ALA A 90 20.46 -15.16 -1.31
CA ALA A 90 19.28 -14.50 -1.83
C ALA A 90 18.96 -13.22 -1.08
N LEU A 91 19.06 -13.22 0.25
CA LEU A 91 18.81 -12.04 1.10
C LEU A 91 19.93 -11.00 0.95
N ALA A 92 21.20 -11.43 0.90
CA ALA A 92 22.34 -10.55 0.64
C ALA A 92 22.17 -9.81 -0.70
N ASN A 93 21.76 -10.51 -1.74
CA ASN A 93 21.47 -9.91 -3.05
C ASN A 93 20.34 -8.88 -2.99
N LYS A 94 19.32 -9.08 -2.14
CA LYS A 94 18.25 -8.09 -1.93
C LYS A 94 18.79 -6.84 -1.25
N TYR A 95 19.67 -6.97 -0.25
CA TYR A 95 20.32 -5.83 0.39
C TYR A 95 21.14 -5.02 -0.61
N ASP A 96 21.94 -5.68 -1.45
CA ASP A 96 22.75 -5.03 -2.48
C ASP A 96 21.86 -4.35 -3.54
N THR A 97 20.79 -4.99 -3.96
CA THR A 97 19.82 -4.43 -4.91
C THR A 97 19.18 -3.16 -4.34
N ALA A 98 18.71 -3.17 -3.11
CA ALA A 98 18.11 -2.00 -2.46
C ALA A 98 19.12 -0.86 -2.32
N LYS A 99 20.37 -1.19 -1.95
CA LYS A 99 21.46 -0.22 -1.87
C LYS A 99 21.70 0.46 -3.22
N GLN A 100 21.77 -0.30 -4.31
CA GLN A 100 21.98 0.26 -5.66
C GLN A 100 20.80 1.12 -6.11
N ILE A 101 19.55 0.67 -5.87
CA ILE A 101 18.34 1.42 -6.25
C ILE A 101 18.33 2.79 -5.55
N LEU A 102 18.51 2.83 -4.23
CA LEU A 102 18.45 4.07 -3.48
C LEU A 102 19.70 4.96 -3.65
N ALA A 103 20.86 4.40 -3.98
CA ALA A 103 22.05 5.17 -4.31
C ALA A 103 21.86 6.07 -5.56
N ASN A 104 20.97 5.70 -6.46
CA ASN A 104 20.66 6.48 -7.67
C ASN A 104 19.63 7.60 -7.42
N ILE A 105 19.19 7.77 -6.18
CA ILE A 105 18.16 8.73 -5.80
C ILE A 105 18.75 9.70 -4.77
N LYS A 106 18.29 10.94 -4.81
CA LYS A 106 18.69 11.93 -3.80
C LYS A 106 17.94 11.65 -2.48
N THR A 107 18.52 10.79 -1.63
CA THR A 107 18.01 10.47 -0.29
C THR A 107 19.16 10.20 0.67
N THR A 108 18.97 10.45 1.95
CA THR A 108 19.91 10.09 3.03
C THR A 108 19.74 8.63 3.48
N VAL A 109 18.62 7.98 3.09
CA VAL A 109 18.29 6.61 3.46
C VAL A 109 19.14 5.62 2.65
N LYS A 110 19.85 4.73 3.36
CA LYS A 110 20.63 3.66 2.74
C LYS A 110 19.78 2.40 2.61
N GLY A 111 19.66 1.87 1.40
CA GLY A 111 18.74 0.77 1.09
C GLY A 111 19.06 -0.53 1.80
N ASP A 112 20.34 -0.89 1.90
CA ASP A 112 20.78 -2.06 2.65
C ASP A 112 20.42 -1.97 4.13
N LEU A 113 20.66 -0.83 4.77
CA LEU A 113 20.34 -0.60 6.18
C LEU A 113 18.82 -0.57 6.42
N LEU A 114 18.06 -0.01 5.46
CA LEU A 114 16.59 -0.02 5.52
C LEU A 114 16.05 -1.45 5.46
N LEU A 115 16.54 -2.28 4.54
CA LEU A 115 16.12 -3.67 4.44
C LEU A 115 16.52 -4.49 5.67
N GLN A 116 17.71 -4.29 6.23
CA GLN A 116 18.12 -4.95 7.46
C GLN A 116 17.21 -4.57 8.63
N THR A 117 16.77 -3.31 8.71
CA THR A 117 15.80 -2.87 9.72
C THR A 117 14.45 -3.58 9.54
N ILE A 118 13.95 -3.64 8.29
CA ILE A 118 12.69 -4.33 7.97
C ILE A 118 12.79 -5.82 8.28
N HIS A 119 13.91 -6.46 7.92
CA HIS A 119 14.15 -7.87 8.20
C HIS A 119 14.11 -8.16 9.70
N LEU A 120 14.82 -7.37 10.51
CA LEU A 120 14.79 -7.52 11.97
C LEU A 120 13.38 -7.43 12.54
N LEU A 121 12.58 -6.45 12.09
CA LEU A 121 11.22 -6.24 12.59
C LEU A 121 10.28 -7.35 12.13
N ALA A 122 10.28 -7.69 10.84
CA ALA A 122 9.37 -8.65 10.25
C ALA A 122 9.62 -10.07 10.77
N ASP A 123 10.87 -10.53 10.77
CA ASP A 123 11.22 -11.89 11.16
C ASP A 123 11.16 -12.12 12.69
N SER A 124 11.16 -11.05 13.47
CA SER A 124 10.95 -11.16 14.91
C SER A 124 9.53 -11.56 15.29
N GLU A 125 8.54 -11.25 14.43
CA GLU A 125 7.10 -11.42 14.70
C GLU A 125 6.60 -10.73 15.99
N VAL A 126 7.41 -9.85 16.58
CA VAL A 126 7.08 -9.10 17.82
C VAL A 126 6.34 -7.81 17.46
N VAL A 127 6.78 -7.15 16.41
CA VAL A 127 6.25 -5.88 15.93
C VAL A 127 6.01 -5.93 14.44
N TYR A 128 5.06 -5.11 13.99
CA TYR A 128 4.81 -4.97 12.56
C TYR A 128 5.81 -3.99 11.93
N ALA A 129 6.35 -4.34 10.78
CA ALA A 129 7.21 -3.46 9.99
C ALA A 129 6.38 -2.39 9.26
N THR A 130 5.75 -1.49 10.02
CA THR A 130 5.02 -0.31 9.52
C THR A 130 5.99 0.83 9.27
N VAL A 131 5.61 1.85 8.48
CA VAL A 131 6.43 3.06 8.27
C VAL A 131 6.91 3.65 9.60
N GLU A 132 6.00 3.77 10.58
CA GLU A 132 6.34 4.34 11.89
C GLU A 132 7.38 3.49 12.64
N ASN A 133 7.18 2.17 12.72
CA ASN A 133 8.10 1.27 13.42
C ASN A 133 9.45 1.16 12.69
N ILE A 134 9.43 1.14 11.36
CA ILE A 134 10.64 1.15 10.53
C ILE A 134 11.43 2.42 10.78
N THR A 135 10.79 3.61 10.74
CA THR A 135 11.46 4.88 10.98
C THR A 135 12.10 4.93 12.37
N LYS A 136 11.34 4.59 13.41
CA LYS A 136 11.84 4.57 14.81
C LYS A 136 13.00 3.59 15.00
N SER A 137 12.98 2.47 14.31
CA SER A 137 14.07 1.47 14.39
C SER A 137 15.26 1.78 13.49
N TYR A 138 15.08 2.58 12.43
CA TYR A 138 16.14 2.93 11.50
C TYR A 138 17.06 4.04 12.02
N ILE A 139 16.47 5.06 12.67
CA ILE A 139 17.21 6.22 13.16
C ILE A 139 18.01 5.90 14.43
N SER A 140 19.17 6.54 14.58
CA SER A 140 19.94 6.55 15.84
C SER A 140 19.67 7.80 16.68
N ASP A 141 19.43 8.94 16.05
CA ASP A 141 19.04 10.20 16.67
C ASP A 141 17.52 10.37 16.61
N ILE A 142 16.87 10.38 17.78
CA ILE A 142 15.41 10.54 17.89
C ILE A 142 14.94 11.90 17.33
N SER A 143 15.77 12.94 17.42
CA SER A 143 15.42 14.28 16.92
C SER A 143 15.22 14.32 15.42
N SER A 144 15.88 13.41 14.69
CA SER A 144 15.80 13.30 13.23
C SER A 144 14.50 12.64 12.70
N TYR A 145 13.62 12.16 13.58
CA TYR A 145 12.43 11.37 13.21
C TYR A 145 11.56 12.03 12.15
N TYR A 146 11.23 13.30 12.34
CA TYR A 146 10.32 14.02 11.43
C TYR A 146 10.96 14.35 10.07
N ASP A 147 12.27 14.48 10.03
CA ASP A 147 13.02 14.76 8.79
C ASP A 147 13.24 13.47 7.98
N VAL A 148 13.53 12.36 8.68
CA VAL A 148 13.84 11.07 8.03
C VAL A 148 12.59 10.31 7.61
N LYS A 149 11.47 10.46 8.32
CA LYS A 149 10.24 9.71 8.03
C LYS A 149 9.74 9.88 6.59
N PRO A 150 9.63 11.09 6.01
CA PRO A 150 9.21 11.26 4.60
C PRO A 150 10.19 10.63 3.60
N GLU A 151 11.49 10.63 3.91
CA GLU A 151 12.49 9.97 3.06
C GLU A 151 12.35 8.45 3.11
N ILE A 152 12.06 7.88 4.28
CA ILE A 152 11.77 6.44 4.41
C ILE A 152 10.49 6.08 3.67
N GLU A 153 9.41 6.85 3.78
CA GLU A 153 8.17 6.62 3.04
C GLU A 153 8.44 6.54 1.54
N LYS A 154 9.15 7.52 1.00
CA LYS A 154 9.55 7.54 -0.42
C LYS A 154 10.44 6.35 -0.80
N ALA A 155 11.42 6.01 0.05
CA ALA A 155 12.30 4.87 -0.19
C ALA A 155 11.53 3.54 -0.22
N LEU A 156 10.56 3.37 0.68
CA LEU A 156 9.69 2.19 0.73
C LEU A 156 8.84 2.06 -0.52
N GLU A 157 8.22 3.15 -1.00
CA GLU A 157 7.44 3.16 -2.24
C GLU A 157 8.30 2.69 -3.43
N ILE A 158 9.50 3.24 -3.58
CA ILE A 158 10.43 2.87 -4.66
C ILE A 158 10.82 1.40 -4.58
N LEU A 159 11.11 0.87 -3.39
CA LEU A 159 11.48 -0.53 -3.21
C LEU A 159 10.29 -1.49 -3.42
N VAL A 160 9.06 -1.05 -3.16
CA VAL A 160 7.84 -1.81 -3.51
C VAL A 160 7.64 -1.82 -5.02
N ASP A 161 7.79 -0.68 -5.70
CA ASP A 161 7.69 -0.61 -7.16
C ASP A 161 8.77 -1.46 -7.86
N ALA A 162 9.96 -1.51 -7.28
CA ALA A 162 11.07 -2.37 -7.72
C ALA A 162 10.92 -3.86 -7.33
N LYS A 163 9.83 -4.26 -6.65
CA LYS A 163 9.56 -5.63 -6.21
C LYS A 163 10.59 -6.22 -5.23
N VAL A 164 11.35 -5.38 -4.59
CA VAL A 164 12.25 -5.75 -3.48
C VAL A 164 11.46 -5.94 -2.19
N LEU A 165 10.43 -5.12 -1.99
CA LEU A 165 9.50 -5.19 -0.88
C LEU A 165 8.09 -5.52 -1.35
N LEU A 166 7.34 -6.19 -0.49
CA LEU A 166 5.90 -6.36 -0.58
C LEU A 166 5.25 -5.65 0.60
N VAL A 167 4.12 -4.98 0.35
CA VAL A 167 3.32 -4.33 1.39
C VAL A 167 1.92 -4.93 1.43
N SER A 168 1.46 -5.30 2.63
CA SER A 168 0.12 -5.79 2.90
C SER A 168 -0.33 -5.30 4.26
N ASN A 169 -1.55 -4.78 4.40
CA ASN A 169 -2.05 -4.18 5.66
C ASN A 169 -1.09 -3.15 6.27
N HIS A 170 -0.44 -2.34 5.44
CA HIS A 170 0.61 -1.37 5.83
C HIS A 170 1.86 -2.01 6.48
N HIS A 171 2.05 -3.32 6.35
CA HIS A 171 3.23 -4.04 6.80
C HIS A 171 4.15 -4.35 5.63
N TYR A 172 5.42 -4.02 5.78
CA TYR A 172 6.45 -4.26 4.76
C TYR A 172 7.21 -5.54 5.07
N LYS A 173 7.51 -6.32 4.03
CA LYS A 173 8.39 -7.48 4.11
C LYS A 173 9.28 -7.57 2.87
N ILE A 174 10.45 -8.19 3.01
CA ILE A 174 11.35 -8.48 1.89
C ILE A 174 10.74 -9.62 1.08
N THR A 175 10.68 -9.45 -0.26
CA THR A 175 10.15 -10.49 -1.15
C THR A 175 11.08 -11.69 -1.22
N SER A 176 10.53 -12.89 -1.18
CA SER A 176 11.27 -14.11 -1.54
C SER A 176 11.52 -14.16 -3.06
N ASP A 177 12.44 -15.03 -3.50
CA ASP A 177 12.71 -15.22 -4.94
C ASP A 177 11.49 -15.74 -5.71
N LEU A 178 10.68 -16.58 -5.05
CA LEU A 178 9.43 -17.06 -5.63
C LEU A 178 8.38 -15.94 -5.76
N GLU A 179 8.22 -15.13 -4.72
CA GLU A 179 7.36 -13.94 -4.79
C GLU A 179 7.82 -12.97 -5.87
N GLY A 180 9.13 -12.72 -5.96
CA GLY A 180 9.70 -11.87 -7.01
C GLY A 180 9.32 -12.34 -8.42
N LYS A 181 9.48 -13.63 -8.71
CA LYS A 181 9.10 -14.23 -10.01
C LYS A 181 7.60 -14.11 -10.29
N LEU A 182 6.75 -14.34 -9.29
CA LEU A 182 5.30 -14.20 -9.45
C LEU A 182 4.88 -12.75 -9.64
N LEU A 183 5.56 -11.79 -9.01
CA LEU A 183 5.32 -10.36 -9.21
C LEU A 183 5.78 -9.87 -10.58
N GLU A 184 6.88 -10.41 -11.11
CA GLU A 184 7.31 -10.13 -12.50
C GLU A 184 6.29 -10.68 -13.50
N GLU A 185 5.88 -11.92 -13.35
CA GLU A 185 4.83 -12.51 -14.19
C GLU A 185 3.53 -11.71 -14.15
N MET A 186 3.13 -11.27 -12.96
CA MET A 186 1.96 -10.41 -12.78
C MET A 186 2.10 -9.08 -13.52
N LYS A 187 3.30 -8.47 -13.49
CA LYS A 187 3.58 -7.20 -14.17
C LYS A 187 3.48 -7.33 -15.68
N ASP A 188 3.90 -8.47 -16.23
CA ASP A 188 3.87 -8.74 -17.67
C ASP A 188 2.45 -8.97 -18.21
N PHE A 189 1.47 -9.19 -17.31
CA PHE A 189 0.07 -9.32 -17.74
C PHE A 189 -0.48 -7.97 -18.20
N PRO A 190 -0.84 -7.83 -19.49
CA PRO A 190 -1.38 -6.59 -20.04
C PRO A 190 -2.84 -6.39 -19.59
N VAL A 191 -3.17 -5.17 -19.18
CA VAL A 191 -4.54 -4.75 -18.91
C VAL A 191 -4.91 -3.66 -19.91
N GLU A 192 -5.62 -4.05 -20.97
CA GLU A 192 -5.98 -3.16 -22.05
C GLU A 192 -7.03 -2.13 -21.64
N LEU A 193 -7.05 -0.97 -22.33
CA LEU A 193 -7.99 0.12 -22.06
C LEU A 193 -9.45 -0.34 -22.10
N PHE A 194 -9.81 -1.20 -23.05
CA PHE A 194 -11.17 -1.75 -23.14
C PHE A 194 -11.55 -2.53 -21.88
N THR A 195 -10.62 -3.34 -21.35
CA THR A 195 -10.83 -4.08 -20.10
C THR A 195 -11.03 -3.13 -18.93
N LYS A 196 -10.25 -2.05 -18.86
CA LYS A 196 -10.36 -1.04 -17.80
C LYS A 196 -11.71 -0.31 -17.84
N LYS A 197 -12.16 0.10 -19.04
CA LYS A 197 -13.46 0.74 -19.26
C LYS A 197 -14.61 -0.16 -18.79
N ARG A 198 -14.60 -1.42 -19.22
CA ARG A 198 -15.61 -2.40 -18.83
C ARG A 198 -15.58 -2.66 -17.31
N GLU A 199 -14.40 -2.73 -16.75
CA GLU A 199 -14.26 -2.91 -15.28
C GLU A 199 -14.83 -1.74 -14.51
N LEU A 200 -14.53 -0.50 -14.92
CA LEU A 200 -15.12 0.68 -14.28
C LEU A 200 -16.65 0.65 -14.35
N THR A 201 -17.23 0.33 -15.50
CA THR A 201 -18.69 0.19 -15.64
C THR A 201 -19.26 -0.88 -14.70
N ASN A 202 -18.59 -2.04 -14.59
CA ASN A 202 -19.00 -3.09 -13.66
C ASN A 202 -18.92 -2.62 -12.21
N LEU A 203 -17.84 -1.93 -11.83
CA LEU A 203 -17.67 -1.39 -10.49
C LEU A 203 -18.74 -0.35 -10.13
N LEU A 204 -19.12 0.51 -11.07
CA LEU A 204 -20.21 1.48 -10.87
C LEU A 204 -21.55 0.77 -10.61
N LYS A 205 -21.81 -0.36 -11.29
CA LYS A 205 -22.99 -1.21 -11.04
C LYS A 205 -22.90 -1.90 -9.67
N ASP A 206 -21.78 -2.54 -9.39
CA ASP A 206 -21.58 -3.34 -8.16
C ASP A 206 -21.61 -2.47 -6.90
N TYR A 207 -21.09 -1.25 -6.98
CA TYR A 207 -21.12 -0.30 -5.85
C TYR A 207 -22.49 0.35 -5.65
N LYS A 208 -23.41 0.17 -6.61
CA LYS A 208 -24.77 0.72 -6.58
C LYS A 208 -24.81 2.24 -6.37
N LEU A 209 -23.81 2.95 -6.89
CA LEU A 209 -23.64 4.39 -6.69
C LEU A 209 -24.86 5.20 -7.13
N PHE A 210 -25.54 4.75 -8.20
CA PHE A 210 -26.66 5.46 -8.80
C PHE A 210 -28.04 4.91 -8.42
N HIS A 211 -28.12 3.92 -7.53
CA HIS A 211 -29.40 3.32 -7.15
C HIS A 211 -30.31 4.29 -6.39
N SER A 212 -29.74 5.17 -5.57
CA SER A 212 -30.49 6.18 -4.81
C SER A 212 -31.01 7.31 -5.67
N VAL A 213 -30.35 7.61 -6.79
CA VAL A 213 -30.74 8.69 -7.71
C VAL A 213 -31.62 8.21 -8.87
N ALA A 214 -31.92 6.91 -8.93
CA ALA A 214 -32.82 6.35 -9.96
C ALA A 214 -34.28 6.80 -9.80
N SER A 215 -34.66 7.42 -8.70
CA SER A 215 -35.94 8.05 -8.47
C SER A 215 -35.84 9.26 -7.55
N TYR A 216 -36.62 10.29 -7.83
CA TYR A 216 -36.76 11.50 -7.01
C TYR A 216 -38.22 11.76 -6.76
N SER A 217 -38.60 12.10 -5.53
CA SER A 217 -39.98 12.41 -5.17
C SER A 217 -40.06 13.83 -4.61
N GLU A 218 -41.02 14.60 -5.12
CA GLU A 218 -41.36 15.95 -4.64
C GLU A 218 -42.87 16.03 -4.42
N GLY A 219 -43.27 16.15 -3.17
CA GLY A 219 -44.70 16.11 -2.79
C GLY A 219 -45.31 14.73 -3.10
N SER A 220 -46.34 14.72 -3.97
CA SER A 220 -47.00 13.49 -4.46
C SER A 220 -46.36 12.90 -5.71
N ASP A 221 -45.47 13.65 -6.36
CA ASP A 221 -44.93 13.27 -7.67
C ASP A 221 -43.58 12.55 -7.51
N THR A 222 -43.43 11.47 -8.25
CA THR A 222 -42.18 10.68 -8.28
C THR A 222 -41.69 10.60 -9.69
N PHE A 223 -40.49 11.12 -9.92
CA PHE A 223 -39.77 11.07 -11.21
C PHE A 223 -38.78 9.91 -11.19
N LYS A 224 -38.76 9.15 -12.28
CA LYS A 224 -37.84 8.02 -12.44
C LYS A 224 -36.78 8.35 -13.47
N PHE A 225 -35.55 7.96 -13.18
CA PHE A 225 -34.40 8.16 -14.06
C PHE A 225 -33.95 6.83 -14.67
N SER A 226 -33.68 6.83 -15.96
CA SER A 226 -32.84 5.84 -16.60
C SER A 226 -31.39 6.29 -16.45
N VAL A 227 -30.58 5.55 -15.72
CA VAL A 227 -29.17 5.88 -15.50
C VAL A 227 -28.32 5.00 -16.39
N LEU A 228 -27.70 5.60 -17.39
CA LEU A 228 -26.94 4.91 -18.43
C LEU A 228 -25.47 5.34 -18.40
N SER A 229 -24.55 4.39 -18.62
CA SER A 229 -23.17 4.72 -18.96
C SER A 229 -23.09 5.38 -20.35
N ASP A 230 -22.00 6.06 -20.63
CA ASP A 230 -21.69 6.60 -21.97
C ASP A 230 -21.51 5.50 -23.05
N GLN A 231 -21.52 4.24 -22.66
CA GLN A 231 -21.54 3.07 -23.55
C GLN A 231 -22.96 2.47 -23.73
N GLY A 232 -23.94 3.04 -23.03
CA GLY A 232 -25.34 2.59 -23.08
C GLY A 232 -25.69 1.46 -22.10
N ASP A 233 -24.80 1.13 -21.18
CA ASP A 233 -25.05 0.14 -20.12
C ASP A 233 -25.93 0.72 -19.01
N ASP A 234 -26.88 -0.08 -18.50
CA ASP A 234 -27.68 0.28 -17.34
C ASP A 234 -26.84 0.28 -16.05
N LEU A 235 -26.79 1.41 -15.37
CA LEU A 235 -26.05 1.59 -14.09
C LEU A 235 -26.97 1.48 -12.85
N ALA A 236 -28.28 1.56 -13.04
CA ALA A 236 -29.28 1.39 -11.98
C ALA A 236 -30.48 0.60 -12.49
N PRO A 237 -31.27 -0.04 -11.59
CA PRO A 237 -32.46 -0.74 -11.98
C PRO A 237 -33.45 0.19 -12.71
N GLN A 238 -33.92 -0.23 -13.88
CA GLN A 238 -34.83 0.56 -14.69
C GLN A 238 -36.29 0.30 -14.33
N GLY A 239 -37.07 1.41 -14.29
CA GLY A 239 -38.53 1.39 -14.44
C GLY A 239 -38.92 2.00 -15.78
N SER A 240 -40.15 2.51 -15.94
CA SER A 240 -40.49 3.40 -17.06
C SER A 240 -39.89 4.77 -16.74
N PRO A 241 -38.79 5.18 -17.39
CA PRO A 241 -38.10 6.40 -17.01
C PRO A 241 -38.78 7.63 -17.61
N ASP A 242 -38.91 8.68 -16.80
CA ASP A 242 -39.38 9.99 -17.24
C ASP A 242 -38.20 10.81 -17.78
N LEU A 243 -37.03 10.58 -17.21
CA LEU A 243 -35.79 11.32 -17.49
C LEU A 243 -34.62 10.36 -17.69
N ARG A 244 -33.59 10.82 -18.40
CA ARG A 244 -32.35 10.08 -18.62
C ARG A 244 -31.17 10.80 -17.97
N LEU A 245 -30.38 10.06 -17.20
CA LEU A 245 -29.07 10.51 -16.68
C LEU A 245 -27.97 9.74 -17.42
N ASN A 246 -27.18 10.43 -18.22
CA ASN A 246 -26.00 9.86 -18.89
C ASN A 246 -24.78 10.06 -18.02
N VAL A 247 -24.11 8.98 -17.63
CA VAL A 247 -22.92 8.99 -16.78
C VAL A 247 -21.69 8.74 -17.62
N TYR A 248 -20.80 9.71 -17.69
CA TYR A 248 -19.55 9.57 -18.43
C TYR A 248 -18.54 8.72 -17.68
N SER A 249 -17.80 7.91 -18.43
CA SER A 249 -16.66 7.16 -17.90
C SER A 249 -15.45 8.06 -17.72
N LEU A 250 -14.73 7.92 -16.59
CA LEU A 250 -13.44 8.58 -16.36
C LEU A 250 -12.46 8.33 -17.52
N PHE A 251 -12.48 7.12 -18.11
CA PHE A 251 -11.60 6.76 -19.23
C PHE A 251 -11.97 7.42 -20.58
N ASN A 252 -13.12 8.06 -20.68
CA ASN A 252 -13.52 8.80 -21.87
C ASN A 252 -13.29 10.30 -21.75
N ILE A 253 -13.07 10.81 -20.53
CA ILE A 253 -12.82 12.22 -20.27
C ILE A 253 -11.33 12.55 -20.44
N GLY A 254 -10.43 11.69 -19.95
CA GLY A 254 -8.98 11.89 -20.02
C GLY A 254 -8.53 13.24 -19.46
N ASP A 255 -7.49 13.81 -20.06
CA ASP A 255 -6.89 15.09 -19.67
C ASP A 255 -7.66 16.34 -20.17
N VAL A 256 -8.67 16.14 -21.01
CA VAL A 256 -9.41 17.23 -21.71
C VAL A 256 -10.84 17.43 -21.18
N ARG A 257 -10.98 17.34 -19.85
CA ARG A 257 -12.29 17.43 -19.17
C ARG A 257 -13.08 18.70 -19.57
N GLN A 258 -12.44 19.84 -19.66
CA GLN A 258 -13.11 21.10 -19.98
C GLN A 258 -13.68 21.09 -21.43
N ASP A 259 -12.91 20.57 -22.38
CA ASP A 259 -13.39 20.49 -23.78
C ASP A 259 -14.59 19.54 -23.91
N HIS A 260 -14.61 18.45 -23.12
CA HIS A 260 -15.77 17.56 -23.05
C HIS A 260 -16.99 18.23 -22.43
N ILE A 261 -16.81 18.99 -21.35
CA ILE A 261 -17.88 19.77 -20.72
C ILE A 261 -18.50 20.70 -21.74
N ASP A 262 -17.70 21.46 -22.49
CA ASP A 262 -18.18 22.44 -23.47
C ASP A 262 -18.91 21.76 -24.64
N GLN A 263 -18.42 20.63 -25.14
CA GLN A 263 -19.10 19.84 -26.17
C GLN A 263 -20.44 19.29 -25.66
N ILE A 264 -20.50 18.77 -24.45
CA ILE A 264 -21.71 18.23 -23.85
C ILE A 264 -22.73 19.32 -23.63
N LYS A 265 -22.33 20.51 -23.11
CA LYS A 265 -23.21 21.68 -22.99
C LYS A 265 -23.90 22.00 -24.31
N MET A 266 -23.13 22.06 -25.37
CA MET A 266 -23.70 22.32 -26.72
C MET A 266 -24.69 21.22 -27.14
N SER A 267 -24.39 19.96 -26.86
CA SER A 267 -25.23 18.81 -27.21
C SER A 267 -26.50 18.70 -26.40
N THR A 268 -26.54 19.21 -25.19
CA THR A 268 -27.68 19.12 -24.26
C THR A 268 -28.66 20.29 -24.35
N GLN A 269 -28.33 21.34 -25.12
CA GLN A 269 -29.13 22.57 -25.20
C GLN A 269 -30.60 22.34 -25.60
N ALA A 270 -30.88 21.34 -26.42
CA ALA A 270 -32.23 21.02 -26.93
C ALA A 270 -32.87 19.80 -26.20
N LYS A 271 -32.16 19.14 -25.30
CA LYS A 271 -32.59 17.88 -24.67
C LYS A 271 -33.16 18.13 -23.27
N LYS A 272 -34.49 18.24 -23.19
CA LYS A 272 -35.19 18.55 -21.94
C LYS A 272 -35.36 17.33 -21.01
N ASP A 273 -35.19 16.13 -21.52
CA ASP A 273 -35.35 14.86 -20.83
C ASP A 273 -34.03 14.16 -20.50
N GLU A 274 -32.88 14.81 -20.82
CA GLU A 274 -31.56 14.26 -20.57
C GLU A 274 -30.71 15.21 -19.71
N ALA A 275 -30.04 14.63 -18.70
CA ALA A 275 -28.95 15.24 -17.96
C ALA A 275 -27.66 14.41 -18.13
N THR A 276 -26.51 15.04 -17.99
CA THR A 276 -25.23 14.37 -18.15
C THR A 276 -24.36 14.62 -16.92
N LEU A 277 -23.81 13.55 -16.37
CA LEU A 277 -22.91 13.56 -15.24
C LEU A 277 -21.48 13.32 -15.72
N ILE A 278 -20.58 14.27 -15.43
CA ILE A 278 -19.15 14.18 -15.75
C ILE A 278 -18.36 14.06 -14.46
N PRO A 279 -17.67 12.91 -14.21
CA PRO A 279 -16.92 12.72 -12.98
C PRO A 279 -15.74 13.69 -12.87
N GLU A 280 -15.31 13.96 -11.65
CA GLU A 280 -14.06 14.65 -11.37
C GLU A 280 -12.86 13.75 -11.73
N ASN A 281 -11.84 14.30 -12.42
CA ASN A 281 -10.74 13.52 -12.97
C ASN A 281 -9.38 13.72 -12.29
N SER A 282 -9.30 14.48 -11.21
CA SER A 282 -8.03 14.73 -10.48
C SER A 282 -7.35 13.46 -9.97
N ALA A 283 -8.13 12.40 -9.70
CA ALA A 283 -7.62 11.09 -9.27
C ALA A 283 -7.52 10.07 -10.41
N PHE A 284 -7.58 10.48 -11.69
CA PHE A 284 -7.64 9.56 -12.84
C PHE A 284 -6.46 8.60 -12.88
N ASP A 285 -5.22 9.09 -12.79
CA ASP A 285 -4.00 8.27 -12.85
C ASP A 285 -3.96 7.23 -11.74
N GLU A 286 -4.40 7.60 -10.54
CA GLU A 286 -4.46 6.70 -9.40
C GLU A 286 -5.53 5.62 -9.59
N ILE A 287 -6.69 5.98 -10.11
CA ILE A 287 -7.78 5.03 -10.44
C ILE A 287 -7.33 4.08 -11.54
N ASP A 288 -6.69 4.57 -12.59
CA ASP A 288 -6.15 3.74 -13.68
C ASP A 288 -5.12 2.73 -13.18
N LYS A 289 -4.18 3.19 -12.35
CA LYS A 289 -3.18 2.34 -11.70
C LYS A 289 -3.85 1.27 -10.82
N LEU A 290 -4.80 1.66 -9.99
CA LEU A 290 -5.50 0.74 -9.09
C LEU A 290 -6.32 -0.33 -9.84
N ILE A 291 -7.05 0.04 -10.89
CA ILE A 291 -7.78 -0.93 -11.73
C ILE A 291 -6.79 -1.92 -12.36
N THR A 292 -5.67 -1.41 -12.88
CA THR A 292 -4.62 -2.25 -13.48
C THR A 292 -4.07 -3.25 -12.45
N GLU A 293 -3.75 -2.80 -11.25
CA GLU A 293 -3.21 -3.64 -10.19
C GLU A 293 -4.23 -4.68 -9.71
N VAL A 294 -5.47 -4.29 -9.45
CA VAL A 294 -6.55 -5.21 -9.04
C VAL A 294 -6.75 -6.32 -10.07
N LYS A 295 -6.75 -5.97 -11.36
CA LYS A 295 -6.86 -6.96 -12.46
C LYS A 295 -5.65 -7.90 -12.55
N ARG A 296 -4.46 -7.41 -12.32
CA ARG A 296 -3.24 -8.22 -12.31
C ARG A 296 -3.22 -9.22 -11.15
N TYR A 297 -3.60 -8.79 -9.95
CA TYR A 297 -3.74 -9.70 -8.81
C TYR A 297 -4.84 -10.73 -9.04
N GLN A 298 -5.98 -10.32 -9.61
CA GLN A 298 -7.06 -11.25 -9.97
C GLN A 298 -6.57 -12.31 -10.97
N TYR A 299 -5.83 -11.91 -12.02
CA TYR A 299 -5.23 -12.85 -12.96
C TYR A 299 -4.36 -13.90 -12.26
N MET A 300 -3.54 -13.50 -11.29
CA MET A 300 -2.71 -14.45 -10.54
C MET A 300 -3.54 -15.41 -9.69
N GLU A 301 -4.60 -14.94 -9.04
CA GLU A 301 -5.53 -15.80 -8.29
C GLU A 301 -6.21 -16.83 -9.20
N ASP A 302 -6.72 -16.40 -10.35
CA ASP A 302 -7.39 -17.26 -11.31
C ASP A 302 -6.43 -18.31 -11.90
N LYS A 303 -5.24 -17.87 -12.31
CA LYS A 303 -4.21 -18.73 -12.89
C LYS A 303 -3.74 -19.82 -11.92
N TYR A 304 -3.55 -19.48 -10.67
CA TYR A 304 -3.04 -20.38 -9.62
C TYR A 304 -4.13 -20.91 -8.67
N SER A 305 -5.40 -20.87 -9.09
CA SER A 305 -6.54 -21.34 -8.28
C SER A 305 -6.42 -22.78 -7.83
N ASN A 306 -5.80 -23.65 -8.64
CA ASN A 306 -5.60 -25.08 -8.37
C ASN A 306 -4.11 -25.44 -8.16
N GLU A 307 -3.29 -24.48 -7.68
CA GLU A 307 -1.86 -24.72 -7.46
C GLU A 307 -1.62 -25.78 -6.37
N ALA A 308 -0.74 -26.74 -6.67
CA ALA A 308 -0.42 -27.83 -5.75
C ALA A 308 0.67 -27.46 -4.73
N ASP A 309 1.61 -26.57 -5.11
CA ASP A 309 2.72 -26.14 -4.25
C ASP A 309 2.20 -25.29 -3.07
N PRO A 310 2.41 -25.75 -1.82
CA PRO A 310 1.96 -25.03 -0.62
C PRO A 310 2.54 -23.60 -0.52
N ASN A 311 3.79 -23.40 -0.92
CA ASN A 311 4.46 -22.10 -0.84
C ASN A 311 3.83 -21.12 -1.83
N LYS A 312 3.61 -21.55 -3.08
CA LYS A 312 2.89 -20.70 -4.04
C LYS A 312 1.47 -20.40 -3.58
N ARG A 313 0.74 -21.39 -3.06
CA ARG A 313 -0.61 -21.15 -2.52
C ARG A 313 -0.62 -20.10 -1.42
N GLN A 314 0.40 -20.11 -0.55
CA GLN A 314 0.50 -19.10 0.50
C GLN A 314 0.71 -17.72 -0.09
N ILE A 315 1.60 -17.55 -1.08
CA ILE A 315 1.83 -16.27 -1.75
C ILE A 315 0.57 -15.77 -2.47
N ILE A 316 -0.15 -16.66 -3.16
CA ILE A 316 -1.40 -16.29 -3.85
C ILE A 316 -2.49 -15.85 -2.86
N ARG A 317 -2.56 -16.45 -1.67
CA ARG A 317 -3.47 -15.96 -0.60
C ARG A 317 -3.10 -14.54 -0.14
N GLU A 318 -1.82 -14.24 -0.03
CA GLU A 318 -1.35 -12.88 0.30
C GLU A 318 -1.68 -11.89 -0.83
N PHE A 319 -1.52 -12.29 -2.09
CA PHE A 319 -1.93 -11.50 -3.25
C PHE A 319 -3.43 -11.18 -3.23
N ARG A 320 -4.26 -12.12 -2.82
CA ARG A 320 -5.69 -11.89 -2.62
C ARG A 320 -5.96 -10.82 -1.57
N ILE A 321 -5.29 -10.87 -0.42
CA ILE A 321 -5.44 -9.85 0.63
C ILE A 321 -5.07 -8.46 0.08
N ILE A 322 -3.93 -8.36 -0.63
CA ILE A 322 -3.47 -7.11 -1.25
C ILE A 322 -4.49 -6.62 -2.28
N ARG A 323 -5.05 -7.50 -3.11
CA ARG A 323 -6.10 -7.15 -4.07
C ARG A 323 -7.34 -6.57 -3.38
N GLU A 324 -7.79 -7.21 -2.30
CA GLU A 324 -8.97 -6.76 -1.55
C GLU A 324 -8.75 -5.36 -0.93
N GLU A 325 -7.54 -5.06 -0.45
CA GLU A 325 -7.18 -3.72 0.04
C GLU A 325 -7.20 -2.68 -1.06
N LYS A 326 -6.56 -3.00 -2.20
CA LYS A 326 -6.53 -2.12 -3.36
C LYS A 326 -7.93 -1.89 -3.93
N ALA A 327 -8.78 -2.91 -3.95
CA ALA A 327 -10.17 -2.78 -4.37
C ALA A 327 -10.98 -1.86 -3.43
N LYS A 328 -10.76 -1.92 -2.12
CA LYS A 328 -11.38 -0.98 -1.17
C LYS A 328 -10.90 0.47 -1.40
N HIS A 329 -9.61 0.64 -1.68
CA HIS A 329 -9.07 1.96 -1.98
C HIS A 329 -9.63 2.50 -3.30
N LEU A 330 -9.63 1.68 -4.35
CA LEU A 330 -10.22 1.98 -5.66
C LEU A 330 -11.69 2.41 -5.51
N ARG A 331 -12.48 1.68 -4.72
CA ARG A 331 -13.87 2.04 -4.46
C ARG A 331 -14.02 3.46 -3.93
N ARG A 332 -13.25 3.83 -2.89
CA ARG A 332 -13.30 5.17 -2.30
C ARG A 332 -12.95 6.27 -3.32
N LYS A 333 -11.96 6.00 -4.19
CA LYS A 333 -11.55 6.95 -5.23
C LYS A 333 -12.62 7.11 -6.30
N ILE A 334 -13.24 6.03 -6.74
CA ILE A 334 -14.36 6.07 -7.68
C ILE A 334 -15.56 6.79 -7.04
N GLU A 335 -15.93 6.44 -5.81
CA GLU A 335 -17.03 7.12 -5.10
C GLU A 335 -16.79 8.63 -5.00
N ALA A 336 -15.58 9.06 -4.64
CA ALA A 336 -15.24 10.49 -4.59
C ALA A 336 -15.35 11.14 -5.96
N ALA A 337 -14.78 10.55 -7.02
CA ALA A 337 -14.81 11.12 -8.37
C ALA A 337 -16.22 11.33 -8.92
N TYR A 338 -17.16 10.43 -8.58
CA TYR A 338 -18.55 10.54 -9.03
C TYR A 338 -19.44 11.34 -8.07
N ASN A 339 -19.09 11.48 -6.80
CA ASN A 339 -19.77 12.38 -5.87
C ASN A 339 -19.44 13.84 -6.14
N ASP A 340 -18.20 14.13 -6.54
CA ASP A 340 -17.73 15.46 -6.90
C ASP A 340 -17.92 15.76 -8.40
N ALA A 341 -18.84 15.04 -9.05
CA ALA A 341 -19.09 15.15 -10.48
C ALA A 341 -19.87 16.42 -10.84
N THR A 342 -19.61 16.93 -12.04
CA THR A 342 -20.37 18.04 -12.62
C THR A 342 -21.61 17.53 -13.35
N LEU A 343 -22.79 18.04 -12.99
CA LEU A 343 -24.03 17.75 -13.68
C LEU A 343 -24.28 18.83 -14.75
N ILE A 344 -24.54 18.43 -15.98
CA ILE A 344 -24.90 19.32 -17.08
C ILE A 344 -26.35 19.06 -17.48
N TYR A 345 -27.16 20.13 -17.43
CA TYR A 345 -28.56 20.10 -17.85
C TYR A 345 -28.90 21.40 -18.57
N LEU A 346 -29.49 21.32 -19.77
CA LEU A 346 -29.92 22.45 -20.59
C LEU A 346 -28.86 23.56 -20.69
N PHE A 347 -27.62 23.19 -21.04
CA PHE A 347 -26.47 24.09 -21.15
C PHE A 347 -25.91 24.62 -19.83
N ASN A 348 -26.55 24.37 -18.68
CA ASN A 348 -26.08 24.83 -17.37
C ASN A 348 -25.26 23.76 -16.66
N GLU A 349 -24.22 24.19 -15.95
CA GLU A 349 -23.49 23.36 -14.98
C GLU A 349 -24.09 23.50 -13.60
N GLN A 350 -24.14 22.37 -12.87
CA GLN A 350 -24.40 22.32 -11.44
C GLN A 350 -23.31 21.48 -10.79
N LEU A 351 -22.69 22.01 -9.76
CA LEU A 351 -21.66 21.32 -8.95
C LEU A 351 -22.33 20.57 -7.82
#